data_8765f6627f71e11bd4e1c1f042aa7766
#
_entry.id   8765f6627f71e11bd4e1c1f042aa7766
#
_cell.length_a   1.000
_cell.length_b   1.000
_cell.length_c   1.000
_cell.angle_alpha   90.00
_cell.angle_beta   90.00
_cell.angle_gamma   90.00
#
_symmetry.space_group_name_H-M   'P 1'
#
loop_
_entity.id
_entity.type
_entity.pdbx_description
1 polymer ?
#
loop_
_entity_poly.entity_id
_entity_poly.type
_entity_poly.pdbx_seq_one_letter_code
_entity_poly.pdbx_strand_id
1 'polypeptide(L)'
;MALKDILISKIKKVTTLNKKEIKDNLWLKCENCKEINYRKDVEKNFFVCPSCGYHFSIRGMDKIDIIVDKNSFSEMDSEIYSLDPLKFKDVKRYSDRLKAAVKKNGINEAFISGSATMHGERINIGAFEFSFMGGSMGSAVGEKISRLYEDAISNKNHVITISCSGGARMQESILSLMQMVKTSSLLKKLEKEALAHISILTNPTTGGVTASFAMLGDTIIAEPGALIGFAGPRVIEQTIKEKLPEGFQRAEFLLEHGLVDMIVARKEWRNTIYKLLQFYGLKS
;
A
#
# COMPACT_ATOMS: atom_id res chain seq x y z
N MET A 1 42.27 15.01 -47.90
CA MET A 1 41.59 14.55 -46.69
C MET A 1 42.62 14.46 -45.57
N ALA A 2 42.56 15.33 -44.57
CA ALA A 2 43.60 15.47 -43.59
C ALA A 2 43.50 14.37 -42.51
N LEU A 3 44.66 13.90 -42.03
CA LEU A 3 44.77 12.91 -40.94
C LEU A 3 43.86 13.19 -39.73
N LYS A 4 43.54 14.46 -39.50
CA LYS A 4 42.61 14.94 -38.46
C LYS A 4 41.18 14.40 -38.66
N ASP A 5 40.70 14.31 -39.89
CA ASP A 5 39.32 13.89 -40.17
C ASP A 5 39.12 12.37 -39.96
N ILE A 6 40.22 11.61 -40.20
CA ILE A 6 40.23 10.14 -39.95
C ILE A 6 40.31 9.85 -38.46
N LEU A 7 41.03 10.64 -37.68
CA LEU A 7 41.08 10.51 -36.22
C LEU A 7 39.75 10.88 -35.56
N ILE A 8 39.13 11.98 -36.02
CA ILE A 8 37.83 12.44 -35.48
C ILE A 8 36.71 11.42 -35.83
N SER A 9 36.76 10.82 -37.04
CA SER A 9 35.79 9.76 -37.40
C SER A 9 35.98 8.48 -36.59
N LYS A 10 37.21 8.09 -36.29
CA LYS A 10 37.53 6.95 -35.41
C LYS A 10 37.12 7.22 -33.95
N ILE A 11 37.35 8.44 -33.44
CA ILE A 11 36.93 8.81 -32.09
C ILE A 11 35.40 8.84 -31.98
N LYS A 12 34.69 9.39 -32.98
CA LYS A 12 33.22 9.32 -33.03
C LYS A 12 32.69 7.89 -33.12
N LYS A 13 33.40 6.96 -33.79
CA LYS A 13 33.00 5.54 -33.88
C LYS A 13 33.27 4.78 -32.58
N VAL A 14 34.25 5.16 -31.78
CA VAL A 14 34.52 4.56 -30.46
C VAL A 14 33.57 5.08 -29.39
N THR A 15 33.10 6.34 -29.50
CA THR A 15 32.10 6.90 -28.57
C THR A 15 30.65 6.45 -28.87
N THR A 16 30.40 5.80 -30.01
CA THR A 16 29.11 5.18 -30.34
C THR A 16 29.06 3.67 -30.05
N LEU A 17 30.16 3.08 -29.59
CA LEU A 17 30.19 1.71 -29.12
C LEU A 17 29.70 1.68 -27.66
N ASN A 18 28.43 1.28 -27.53
CA ASN A 18 27.81 0.84 -26.28
C ASN A 18 27.57 1.94 -25.21
N LYS A 19 26.71 2.91 -25.49
CA LYS A 19 25.64 3.13 -24.54
C LYS A 19 24.75 1.89 -24.58
N LYS A 20 25.16 0.79 -23.92
CA LYS A 20 24.20 -0.17 -23.38
C LYS A 20 23.18 0.72 -22.67
N GLU A 21 21.92 0.62 -23.06
CA GLU A 21 20.82 1.13 -22.26
C GLU A 21 21.02 0.59 -20.86
N ILE A 22 21.60 1.40 -20.00
CA ILE A 22 21.57 1.17 -18.56
C ILE A 22 20.07 1.27 -18.31
N LYS A 23 19.41 0.14 -18.13
CA LYS A 23 18.02 0.11 -17.73
C LYS A 23 17.95 1.00 -16.50
N ASP A 24 17.32 2.16 -16.63
CA ASP A 24 17.20 3.24 -15.61
C ASP A 24 16.62 2.76 -14.27
N ASN A 25 16.53 1.46 -14.08
CA ASN A 25 15.83 0.79 -13.00
C ASN A 25 16.71 -0.16 -12.17
N LEU A 26 18.03 -0.18 -12.37
CA LEU A 26 18.92 -1.11 -11.64
C LEU A 26 19.31 -0.60 -10.25
N TRP A 27 19.23 0.70 -10.03
CA TRP A 27 19.68 1.37 -8.82
C TRP A 27 18.54 2.14 -8.17
N LEU A 28 18.45 2.06 -6.84
CA LEU A 28 17.47 2.78 -6.02
C LEU A 28 18.22 3.67 -5.04
N LYS A 29 17.95 4.98 -5.08
CA LYS A 29 18.43 5.92 -4.07
C LYS A 29 17.48 5.89 -2.87
N CYS A 30 18.01 5.62 -1.69
CA CYS A 30 17.23 5.65 -0.46
C CYS A 30 16.81 7.11 -0.14
N GLU A 31 15.54 7.32 0.14
CA GLU A 31 15.01 8.65 0.48
C GLU A 31 15.47 9.11 1.86
N ASN A 32 15.77 8.17 2.75
CA ASN A 32 16.24 8.46 4.10
C ASN A 32 17.75 8.72 4.14
N CYS A 33 18.58 7.70 3.95
CA CYS A 33 20.03 7.83 4.07
C CYS A 33 20.73 8.32 2.79
N LYS A 34 20.01 8.49 1.68
CA LYS A 34 20.49 8.94 0.36
C LYS A 34 21.45 7.98 -0.35
N GLU A 35 21.73 6.82 0.24
CA GLU A 35 22.60 5.82 -0.34
C GLU A 35 21.99 5.18 -1.59
N ILE A 36 22.85 4.81 -2.54
CA ILE A 36 22.43 4.18 -3.80
C ILE A 36 22.57 2.67 -3.61
N ASN A 37 21.44 1.97 -3.70
CA ASN A 37 21.36 0.53 -3.50
C ASN A 37 21.05 -0.18 -4.82
N TYR A 38 21.59 -1.39 -5.01
CA TYR A 38 21.22 -2.22 -6.14
C TYR A 38 19.79 -2.75 -5.95
N ARG A 39 18.93 -2.53 -6.93
CA ARG A 39 17.49 -2.86 -6.84
C ARG A 39 17.23 -4.31 -6.39
N LYS A 40 17.95 -5.29 -6.99
CA LYS A 40 17.77 -6.70 -6.64
C LYS A 40 18.11 -7.02 -5.18
N ASP A 41 19.07 -6.31 -4.60
CA ASP A 41 19.40 -6.52 -3.19
C ASP A 41 18.33 -5.93 -2.27
N VAL A 42 17.75 -4.80 -2.66
CA VAL A 42 16.60 -4.21 -1.97
C VAL A 42 15.37 -5.13 -2.08
N GLU A 43 15.10 -5.69 -3.25
CA GLU A 43 14.00 -6.66 -3.48
C GLU A 43 14.19 -7.93 -2.63
N LYS A 44 15.39 -8.51 -2.60
CA LYS A 44 15.71 -9.65 -1.73
C LYS A 44 15.58 -9.33 -0.25
N ASN A 45 15.82 -8.07 0.13
CA ASN A 45 15.64 -7.58 1.49
C ASN A 45 14.21 -7.04 1.74
N PHE A 46 13.21 -7.60 1.09
CA PHE A 46 11.80 -7.21 1.24
C PHE A 46 11.53 -5.73 0.98
N PHE A 47 12.24 -5.12 0.04
CA PHE A 47 12.19 -3.69 -0.28
C PHE A 47 12.50 -2.78 0.92
N VAL A 48 13.40 -3.21 1.77
CA VAL A 48 13.95 -2.45 2.89
C VAL A 48 15.39 -2.06 2.58
N CYS A 49 15.75 -0.80 2.85
CA CYS A 49 17.11 -0.33 2.64
C CYS A 49 18.10 -1.11 3.51
N PRO A 50 19.11 -1.78 2.94
CA PRO A 50 20.06 -2.56 3.73
C PRO A 50 20.92 -1.70 4.65
N SER A 51 21.12 -0.41 4.32
CA SER A 51 21.98 0.50 5.08
C SER A 51 21.29 1.14 6.30
N CYS A 52 20.01 1.52 6.17
CA CYS A 52 19.34 2.28 7.23
C CYS A 52 17.97 1.72 7.66
N GLY A 53 17.52 0.61 7.09
CA GLY A 53 16.23 0.02 7.44
C GLY A 53 14.99 0.75 6.88
N TYR A 54 15.16 1.76 6.03
CA TYR A 54 14.03 2.48 5.42
C TYR A 54 13.19 1.56 4.54
N HIS A 55 11.87 1.56 4.74
CA HIS A 55 10.91 0.78 3.96
C HIS A 55 10.49 1.55 2.71
N PHE A 56 10.95 1.09 1.54
CA PHE A 56 10.55 1.69 0.26
C PHE A 56 9.07 1.46 -0.03
N SER A 57 8.44 2.40 -0.75
CA SER A 57 7.10 2.18 -1.30
C SER A 57 7.14 1.04 -2.32
N ILE A 58 6.19 0.11 -2.22
CA ILE A 58 6.06 -1.06 -3.09
C ILE A 58 4.62 -1.21 -3.57
N ARG A 59 4.44 -1.97 -4.64
CA ARG A 59 3.11 -2.23 -5.21
C ARG A 59 2.24 -3.04 -4.24
N GLY A 60 0.93 -2.93 -4.41
CA GLY A 60 -0.03 -3.70 -3.62
C GLY A 60 0.20 -5.21 -3.74
N MET A 61 0.46 -5.71 -4.95
CA MET A 61 0.74 -7.13 -5.18
C MET A 61 2.03 -7.60 -4.50
N ASP A 62 3.11 -6.80 -4.54
CA ASP A 62 4.36 -7.15 -3.86
C ASP A 62 4.17 -7.28 -2.34
N LYS A 63 3.24 -6.49 -1.74
CA LYS A 63 2.89 -6.61 -0.31
C LYS A 63 2.18 -7.94 -0.02
N ILE A 64 1.27 -8.35 -0.89
CA ILE A 64 0.56 -9.63 -0.78
C ILE A 64 1.55 -10.78 -0.89
N ASP A 65 2.42 -10.77 -1.90
CA ASP A 65 3.41 -11.83 -2.17
C ASP A 65 4.38 -12.08 -1.00
N ILE A 66 4.65 -11.07 -0.16
CA ILE A 66 5.48 -11.22 1.05
C ILE A 66 4.80 -12.13 2.10
N ILE A 67 3.48 -12.13 2.14
CA ILE A 67 2.70 -12.79 3.21
C ILE A 67 2.24 -14.18 2.80
N VAL A 68 1.73 -14.33 1.58
CA VAL A 68 1.04 -15.55 1.13
C VAL A 68 1.98 -16.65 0.65
N ASP A 69 1.47 -17.85 0.53
CA ASP A 69 2.17 -18.96 -0.11
C ASP A 69 2.35 -18.69 -1.60
N LYS A 70 3.46 -19.13 -2.14
CA LYS A 70 3.80 -18.90 -3.54
C LYS A 70 2.71 -19.44 -4.46
N ASN A 71 2.22 -18.60 -5.39
CA ASN A 71 1.18 -18.91 -6.36
C ASN A 71 -0.19 -19.30 -5.75
N SER A 72 -0.46 -18.96 -4.50
CA SER A 72 -1.74 -19.26 -3.85
C SER A 72 -2.78 -18.15 -4.00
N PHE A 73 -2.37 -16.94 -4.33
CA PHE A 73 -3.28 -15.78 -4.42
C PHE A 73 -4.20 -15.90 -5.63
N SER A 74 -5.49 -15.79 -5.36
CA SER A 74 -6.57 -15.71 -6.35
C SER A 74 -7.26 -14.37 -6.21
N GLU A 75 -7.04 -13.46 -7.18
CA GLU A 75 -7.65 -12.13 -7.16
C GLU A 75 -9.16 -12.20 -7.33
N MET A 76 -9.88 -11.39 -6.56
CA MET A 76 -11.32 -11.19 -6.61
C MET A 76 -11.64 -9.79 -7.12
N ASP A 77 -12.75 -9.66 -7.84
CA ASP A 77 -13.31 -8.36 -8.24
C ASP A 77 -12.31 -7.45 -9.02
N SER A 78 -11.45 -8.04 -9.82
CA SER A 78 -10.46 -7.31 -10.62
C SER A 78 -11.09 -6.38 -11.67
N GLU A 79 -12.33 -6.67 -12.07
CA GLU A 79 -13.13 -5.91 -13.05
C GLU A 79 -13.87 -4.71 -12.41
N ILE A 80 -13.94 -4.61 -11.08
CA ILE A 80 -14.57 -3.47 -10.41
C ILE A 80 -13.70 -2.22 -10.57
N TYR A 81 -14.31 -1.15 -11.04
CA TYR A 81 -13.69 0.15 -11.26
C TYR A 81 -14.60 1.31 -10.87
N SER A 82 -14.00 2.45 -10.53
CA SER A 82 -14.73 3.67 -10.20
C SER A 82 -15.34 4.31 -11.43
N LEU A 83 -16.56 4.82 -11.25
CA LEU A 83 -17.27 5.67 -12.19
C LEU A 83 -17.17 7.14 -11.75
N ASP A 84 -17.54 8.06 -12.62
CA ASP A 84 -17.62 9.50 -12.33
C ASP A 84 -19.08 9.98 -12.34
N PRO A 85 -19.92 9.54 -11.37
CA PRO A 85 -21.34 9.91 -11.34
C PRO A 85 -21.56 11.40 -11.06
N LEU A 86 -20.60 12.06 -10.39
CA LEU A 86 -20.68 13.47 -10.03
C LEU A 86 -20.12 14.39 -11.13
N LYS A 87 -19.54 13.82 -12.20
CA LYS A 87 -18.87 14.56 -13.29
C LYS A 87 -17.86 15.57 -12.74
N PHE A 88 -17.08 15.16 -11.72
CA PHE A 88 -16.14 16.02 -11.03
C PHE A 88 -15.05 16.55 -11.96
N LYS A 89 -14.79 17.83 -11.85
CA LYS A 89 -13.72 18.52 -12.58
C LYS A 89 -13.10 19.59 -11.68
N ASP A 90 -11.79 19.50 -11.50
CA ASP A 90 -10.92 20.58 -11.03
C ASP A 90 -10.08 21.09 -12.21
N VAL A 91 -8.75 20.99 -12.14
CA VAL A 91 -7.82 21.24 -13.26
C VAL A 91 -8.01 20.20 -14.37
N LYS A 92 -8.38 18.95 -14.01
CA LYS A 92 -8.64 17.83 -14.93
C LYS A 92 -9.93 17.12 -14.53
N ARG A 93 -10.62 16.52 -15.51
CA ARG A 93 -11.78 15.67 -15.21
C ARG A 93 -11.36 14.44 -14.42
N TYR A 94 -12.19 14.01 -13.49
CA TYR A 94 -11.95 12.79 -12.71
C TYR A 94 -11.86 11.55 -13.61
N SER A 95 -12.73 11.44 -14.61
CA SER A 95 -12.69 10.36 -15.61
C SER A 95 -11.35 10.27 -16.35
N ASP A 96 -10.70 11.41 -16.64
CA ASP A 96 -9.37 11.42 -17.29
C ASP A 96 -8.27 10.99 -16.33
N ARG A 97 -8.39 11.33 -15.05
CA ARG A 97 -7.47 10.85 -13.98
C ARG A 97 -7.56 9.33 -13.81
N LEU A 98 -8.78 8.78 -13.79
CA LEU A 98 -9.01 7.33 -13.71
C LEU A 98 -8.36 6.60 -14.89
N LYS A 99 -8.64 7.03 -16.14
CA LYS A 99 -8.02 6.45 -17.33
C LYS A 99 -6.48 6.47 -17.27
N ALA A 100 -5.92 7.59 -16.84
CA ALA A 100 -4.47 7.73 -16.68
C ALA A 100 -3.90 6.80 -15.60
N ALA A 101 -4.61 6.64 -14.47
CA ALA A 101 -4.21 5.76 -13.40
C ALA A 101 -4.25 4.29 -13.82
N VAL A 102 -5.32 3.85 -14.48
CA VAL A 102 -5.45 2.50 -15.07
C VAL A 102 -4.31 2.22 -16.05
N LYS A 103 -4.08 3.14 -17.01
CA LYS A 103 -2.99 3.00 -18.00
C LYS A 103 -1.61 2.89 -17.35
N LYS A 104 -1.37 3.65 -16.28
CA LYS A 104 -0.08 3.67 -15.56
C LYS A 104 0.16 2.40 -14.78
N ASN A 105 -0.86 1.87 -14.12
CA ASN A 105 -0.71 0.82 -13.11
C ASN A 105 -1.11 -0.57 -13.63
N GLY A 106 -1.86 -0.66 -14.72
CA GLY A 106 -2.36 -1.94 -15.26
C GLY A 106 -3.43 -2.61 -14.41
N ILE A 107 -3.99 -1.88 -13.44
CA ILE A 107 -5.09 -2.33 -12.57
C ILE A 107 -6.24 -1.34 -12.64
N ASN A 108 -7.44 -1.79 -12.32
CA ASN A 108 -8.66 -1.00 -12.46
C ASN A 108 -8.95 -0.10 -11.26
N GLU A 109 -8.35 -0.40 -10.07
CA GLU A 109 -8.61 0.37 -8.86
C GLU A 109 -7.44 0.31 -7.86
N ALA A 110 -7.47 1.19 -6.85
CA ALA A 110 -6.42 1.37 -5.85
C ALA A 110 -6.35 0.26 -4.79
N PHE A 111 -7.14 -0.80 -4.93
CA PHE A 111 -7.17 -1.92 -3.99
C PHE A 111 -7.20 -3.26 -4.73
N ILE A 112 -6.29 -4.14 -4.38
CA ILE A 112 -6.20 -5.52 -4.85
C ILE A 112 -6.68 -6.41 -3.72
N SER A 113 -7.63 -7.30 -3.96
CA SER A 113 -8.22 -8.18 -2.96
C SER A 113 -8.40 -9.59 -3.49
N GLY A 114 -8.33 -10.58 -2.62
CA GLY A 114 -8.51 -11.96 -3.00
C GLY A 114 -8.36 -12.93 -1.82
N SER A 115 -8.46 -14.21 -2.15
CA SER A 115 -8.14 -15.31 -1.23
C SER A 115 -6.77 -15.88 -1.52
N ALA A 116 -6.12 -16.42 -0.49
CA ALA A 116 -4.80 -17.05 -0.61
C ALA A 116 -4.65 -18.12 0.48
N THR A 117 -3.50 -18.80 0.46
CA THR A 117 -3.06 -19.59 1.61
C THR A 117 -1.83 -18.96 2.27
N MET A 118 -1.68 -19.19 3.55
CA MET A 118 -0.48 -18.89 4.33
C MET A 118 -0.16 -20.08 5.22
N HIS A 119 0.99 -20.69 5.00
CA HIS A 119 1.35 -22.00 5.59
C HIS A 119 0.30 -23.09 5.34
N GLY A 120 -0.35 -23.07 4.16
CA GLY A 120 -1.39 -24.01 3.77
C GLY A 120 -2.81 -23.63 4.20
N GLU A 121 -2.97 -22.70 5.15
CA GLU A 121 -4.25 -22.27 5.69
C GLU A 121 -4.86 -21.13 4.88
N ARG A 122 -6.18 -21.18 4.67
CA ARG A 122 -6.91 -20.17 3.88
C ARG A 122 -7.07 -18.86 4.63
N ILE A 123 -6.81 -17.77 3.92
CA ILE A 123 -6.99 -16.39 4.39
C ILE A 123 -7.61 -15.53 3.28
N ASN A 124 -8.26 -14.45 3.67
CA ASN A 124 -8.62 -13.36 2.79
C ASN A 124 -7.62 -12.21 2.98
N ILE A 125 -7.10 -11.67 1.88
CA ILE A 125 -6.07 -10.62 1.94
C ILE A 125 -6.34 -9.52 0.92
N GLY A 126 -6.11 -8.27 1.32
CA GLY A 126 -6.17 -7.14 0.40
C GLY A 126 -5.11 -6.08 0.68
N ALA A 127 -4.63 -5.43 -0.37
CA ALA A 127 -3.59 -4.43 -0.28
C ALA A 127 -3.88 -3.21 -1.15
N PHE A 128 -3.56 -2.03 -0.64
CA PHE A 128 -3.63 -0.78 -1.40
C PHE A 128 -2.47 -0.63 -2.37
N GLU A 129 -2.80 -0.14 -3.57
CA GLU A 129 -1.86 0.35 -4.57
C GLU A 129 -1.77 1.87 -4.50
N PHE A 130 -0.71 2.39 -3.85
CA PHE A 130 -0.57 3.83 -3.63
C PHE A 130 -0.36 4.63 -4.91
N SER A 131 0.25 4.03 -5.93
CA SER A 131 0.48 4.69 -7.22
C SER A 131 -0.80 4.95 -8.00
N PHE A 132 -1.91 4.27 -7.66
CA PHE A 132 -3.24 4.55 -8.19
C PHE A 132 -3.91 5.65 -7.36
N MET A 133 -3.84 6.88 -7.82
CA MET A 133 -4.47 8.05 -7.19
C MET A 133 -4.17 8.22 -5.68
N GLY A 134 -2.93 7.94 -5.27
CA GLY A 134 -2.53 8.03 -3.85
C GLY A 134 -3.19 6.98 -2.95
N GLY A 135 -3.60 5.84 -3.49
CA GLY A 135 -4.30 4.81 -2.72
C GLY A 135 -5.64 5.28 -2.15
N SER A 136 -6.28 6.31 -2.73
CA SER A 136 -7.49 6.90 -2.16
C SER A 136 -8.70 5.97 -2.27
N MET A 137 -9.49 5.91 -1.20
CA MET A 137 -10.69 5.10 -1.11
C MET A 137 -11.89 5.81 -1.75
N GLY A 138 -12.28 5.37 -2.95
CA GLY A 138 -13.55 5.72 -3.59
C GLY A 138 -14.57 4.59 -3.44
N SER A 139 -15.70 4.72 -4.13
CA SER A 139 -16.83 3.77 -4.08
C SER A 139 -16.40 2.35 -4.45
N ALA A 140 -15.59 2.20 -5.52
CA ALA A 140 -15.14 0.90 -5.97
C ALA A 140 -14.14 0.26 -4.98
N VAL A 141 -13.24 1.04 -4.36
CA VAL A 141 -12.35 0.53 -3.31
C VAL A 141 -13.16 0.05 -2.10
N GLY A 142 -14.11 0.87 -1.64
CA GLY A 142 -14.98 0.49 -0.53
C GLY A 142 -15.82 -0.75 -0.84
N GLU A 143 -16.26 -0.92 -2.09
CA GLU A 143 -16.96 -2.15 -2.54
C GLU A 143 -16.02 -3.36 -2.47
N LYS A 144 -14.82 -3.27 -3.03
CA LYS A 144 -13.85 -4.38 -3.01
C LYS A 144 -13.49 -4.80 -1.57
N ILE A 145 -13.28 -3.84 -0.66
CA ILE A 145 -13.04 -4.13 0.76
C ILE A 145 -14.26 -4.82 1.39
N SER A 146 -15.45 -4.35 1.08
CA SER A 146 -16.70 -4.94 1.58
C SER A 146 -16.87 -6.37 1.15
N ARG A 147 -16.66 -6.67 -0.13
CA ARG A 147 -16.72 -8.02 -0.69
C ARG A 147 -15.64 -8.94 -0.12
N LEU A 148 -14.44 -8.41 0.15
CA LEU A 148 -13.38 -9.16 0.82
C LEU A 148 -13.85 -9.66 2.20
N TYR A 149 -14.53 -8.80 2.98
CA TYR A 149 -15.07 -9.18 4.28
C TYR A 149 -16.27 -10.15 4.15
N GLU A 150 -17.16 -9.93 3.19
CA GLU A 150 -18.32 -10.82 2.95
C GLU A 150 -17.87 -12.23 2.52
N ASP A 151 -16.87 -12.31 1.65
CA ASP A 151 -16.28 -13.59 1.25
C ASP A 151 -15.60 -14.30 2.43
N ALA A 152 -14.86 -13.54 3.25
CA ALA A 152 -14.24 -14.06 4.46
C ALA A 152 -15.27 -14.63 5.45
N ILE A 153 -16.37 -13.93 5.66
CA ILE A 153 -17.50 -14.40 6.50
C ILE A 153 -18.08 -15.69 5.94
N SER A 154 -18.32 -15.74 4.63
CA SER A 154 -18.93 -16.89 3.95
C SER A 154 -18.05 -18.13 4.01
N ASN A 155 -16.73 -17.95 3.88
CA ASN A 155 -15.74 -19.04 3.86
C ASN A 155 -15.09 -19.31 5.23
N LYS A 156 -15.45 -18.54 6.28
CA LYS A 156 -14.88 -18.63 7.63
C LYS A 156 -13.36 -18.41 7.65
N ASN A 157 -12.89 -17.47 6.86
CA ASN A 157 -11.48 -17.10 6.78
C ASN A 157 -11.18 -15.84 7.62
N HIS A 158 -10.01 -15.77 8.22
CA HIS A 158 -9.48 -14.53 8.78
C HIS A 158 -9.08 -13.54 7.68
N VAL A 159 -9.07 -12.26 7.99
CA VAL A 159 -8.78 -11.20 7.01
C VAL A 159 -7.50 -10.45 7.35
N ILE A 160 -6.72 -10.18 6.33
CA ILE A 160 -5.53 -9.30 6.41
C ILE A 160 -5.74 -8.13 5.44
N THR A 161 -5.62 -6.91 5.92
CA THR A 161 -5.60 -5.72 5.06
C THR A 161 -4.29 -4.97 5.19
N ILE A 162 -3.72 -4.53 4.06
CA ILE A 162 -2.48 -3.77 4.02
C ILE A 162 -2.78 -2.39 3.46
N SER A 163 -2.88 -1.42 4.35
CA SER A 163 -3.25 -0.05 4.02
C SER A 163 -2.05 0.79 3.60
N CYS A 164 -2.23 1.58 2.54
CA CYS A 164 -1.31 2.60 2.05
C CYS A 164 -2.13 3.65 1.29
N SER A 165 -2.54 4.73 1.95
CA SER A 165 -3.58 5.60 1.41
C SER A 165 -3.48 7.03 1.89
N GLY A 166 -3.78 7.97 0.97
CA GLY A 166 -4.04 9.38 1.29
C GLY A 166 -5.43 9.64 1.86
N GLY A 167 -6.30 8.63 1.99
CA GLY A 167 -7.63 8.76 2.62
C GLY A 167 -8.80 8.62 1.64
N ALA A 168 -9.93 9.24 1.96
CA ALA A 168 -11.13 9.23 1.12
C ALA A 168 -10.89 9.98 -0.20
N ARG A 169 -11.43 9.45 -1.30
CA ARG A 169 -11.26 10.01 -2.65
C ARG A 169 -12.09 11.28 -2.84
N MET A 170 -11.44 12.42 -2.82
CA MET A 170 -12.05 13.75 -2.88
C MET A 170 -13.00 13.90 -4.08
N GLN A 171 -12.66 13.33 -5.23
CA GLN A 171 -13.43 13.43 -6.47
C GLN A 171 -14.81 12.76 -6.40
N GLU A 172 -15.00 11.86 -5.45
CA GLU A 172 -16.27 11.17 -5.23
C GLU A 172 -17.08 11.77 -4.06
N SER A 173 -16.57 12.82 -3.42
CA SER A 173 -17.27 13.58 -2.37
C SER A 173 -17.92 12.68 -1.31
N ILE A 174 -19.21 12.86 -1.02
CA ILE A 174 -19.95 12.08 -0.02
C ILE A 174 -19.92 10.56 -0.29
N LEU A 175 -19.84 10.14 -1.55
CA LEU A 175 -19.79 8.72 -1.89
C LEU A 175 -18.54 8.04 -1.31
N SER A 176 -17.40 8.73 -1.33
CA SER A 176 -16.17 8.20 -0.71
C SER A 176 -16.23 8.22 0.82
N LEU A 177 -16.88 9.20 1.43
CA LEU A 177 -17.07 9.24 2.89
C LEU A 177 -17.98 8.11 3.37
N MET A 178 -19.01 7.77 2.62
CA MET A 178 -19.93 6.67 2.97
C MET A 178 -19.25 5.29 2.90
N GLN A 179 -18.12 5.16 2.21
CA GLN A 179 -17.34 3.91 2.25
C GLN A 179 -16.75 3.63 3.63
N MET A 180 -16.44 4.67 4.41
CA MET A 180 -15.99 4.52 5.80
C MET A 180 -17.04 3.78 6.65
N VAL A 181 -18.30 4.19 6.54
CA VAL A 181 -19.42 3.52 7.24
C VAL A 181 -19.59 2.10 6.77
N LYS A 182 -19.58 1.89 5.44
CA LYS A 182 -19.78 0.59 4.81
C LYS A 182 -18.74 -0.44 5.26
N THR A 183 -17.46 -0.10 5.17
CA THR A 183 -16.36 -1.00 5.56
C THR A 183 -16.34 -1.28 7.06
N SER A 184 -16.54 -0.26 7.90
CA SER A 184 -16.59 -0.41 9.36
C SER A 184 -17.78 -1.27 9.83
N SER A 185 -18.92 -1.18 9.17
CA SER A 185 -20.10 -1.99 9.53
C SER A 185 -19.88 -3.48 9.25
N LEU A 186 -19.11 -3.83 8.22
CA LEU A 186 -18.79 -5.22 7.89
C LEU A 186 -17.77 -5.83 8.85
N LEU A 187 -16.84 -5.03 9.40
CA LEU A 187 -15.96 -5.50 10.47
C LEU A 187 -16.76 -5.98 11.69
N LYS A 188 -17.85 -5.28 12.03
CA LYS A 188 -18.72 -5.73 13.13
C LYS A 188 -19.44 -7.06 12.83
N LYS A 189 -19.71 -7.38 11.57
CA LYS A 189 -20.20 -8.68 11.17
C LYS A 189 -19.11 -9.76 11.27
N LEU A 190 -17.87 -9.44 10.83
CA LEU A 190 -16.71 -10.32 10.94
C LEU A 190 -16.45 -10.73 12.41
N GLU A 191 -16.46 -9.75 13.32
CA GLU A 191 -16.33 -9.96 14.76
C GLU A 191 -17.39 -10.92 15.33
N LYS A 192 -18.66 -10.78 14.91
CA LYS A 192 -19.76 -11.69 15.33
C LYS A 192 -19.52 -13.13 14.91
N GLU A 193 -18.78 -13.37 13.84
CA GLU A 193 -18.42 -14.69 13.35
C GLU A 193 -17.11 -15.21 13.96
N ALA A 194 -16.54 -14.49 14.94
CA ALA A 194 -15.25 -14.77 15.58
C ALA A 194 -14.08 -14.90 14.59
N LEU A 195 -14.11 -14.09 13.53
CA LEU A 195 -13.07 -14.02 12.51
C LEU A 195 -12.22 -12.79 12.74
N ALA A 196 -10.91 -12.96 12.82
CA ALA A 196 -9.99 -11.88 13.08
C ALA A 196 -9.71 -11.02 11.83
N HIS A 197 -9.57 -9.72 12.05
CA HIS A 197 -9.05 -8.75 11.10
C HIS A 197 -7.69 -8.24 11.55
N ILE A 198 -6.62 -8.61 10.85
CA ILE A 198 -5.29 -8.06 11.05
C ILE A 198 -5.07 -6.90 10.09
N SER A 199 -4.90 -5.69 10.63
CA SER A 199 -4.67 -4.48 9.85
C SER A 199 -3.20 -4.09 9.85
N ILE A 200 -2.59 -4.00 8.68
CA ILE A 200 -1.20 -3.58 8.49
C ILE A 200 -1.18 -2.17 7.90
N LEU A 201 -0.58 -1.24 8.60
CA LEU A 201 -0.51 0.17 8.23
C LEU A 201 0.88 0.49 7.69
N THR A 202 0.95 0.84 6.40
CA THR A 202 2.19 1.21 5.72
C THR A 202 2.25 2.71 5.44
N ASN A 203 3.40 3.20 5.01
CA ASN A 203 3.64 4.63 4.78
C ASN A 203 3.15 5.11 3.40
N PRO A 204 2.22 6.11 3.30
CA PRO A 204 1.40 6.65 4.38
C PRO A 204 0.05 5.92 4.52
N THR A 205 -0.57 5.97 5.70
CA THR A 205 -1.98 5.60 5.89
C THR A 205 -2.69 6.75 6.60
N THR A 206 -3.56 7.48 5.87
CA THR A 206 -4.13 8.72 6.38
C THR A 206 -5.61 8.89 6.04
N GLY A 207 -6.23 9.92 6.61
CA GLY A 207 -7.57 10.39 6.28
C GLY A 207 -8.67 9.38 6.57
N GLY A 208 -9.62 9.27 5.65
CA GLY A 208 -10.78 8.39 5.79
C GLY A 208 -10.46 6.89 5.88
N VAL A 209 -9.30 6.44 5.38
CA VAL A 209 -8.86 5.04 5.53
C VAL A 209 -8.45 4.78 6.97
N THR A 210 -7.62 5.66 7.57
CA THR A 210 -7.28 5.57 8.99
C THR A 210 -8.50 5.71 9.89
N ALA A 211 -9.38 6.68 9.60
CA ALA A 211 -10.59 6.93 10.40
C ALA A 211 -11.71 5.89 10.18
N SER A 212 -11.41 4.75 9.59
CA SER A 212 -12.36 3.66 9.37
C SER A 212 -11.70 2.29 9.61
N PHE A 213 -11.90 1.35 8.72
CA PHE A 213 -11.50 -0.05 8.88
C PHE A 213 -10.02 -0.25 9.26
N ALA A 214 -9.12 0.64 8.83
CA ALA A 214 -7.68 0.45 9.04
C ALA A 214 -7.28 0.54 10.54
N MET A 215 -7.99 1.32 11.35
CA MET A 215 -7.77 1.43 12.80
C MET A 215 -8.81 0.64 13.62
N LEU A 216 -9.54 -0.27 12.97
CA LEU A 216 -10.56 -1.13 13.60
C LEU A 216 -10.19 -2.62 13.50
N GLY A 217 -8.90 -2.93 13.29
CA GLY A 217 -8.41 -4.32 13.33
C GLY A 217 -8.39 -4.88 14.76
N ASP A 218 -8.56 -6.20 14.89
CA ASP A 218 -8.32 -6.91 16.15
C ASP A 218 -6.84 -6.88 16.56
N THR A 219 -5.97 -6.76 15.56
CA THR A 219 -4.55 -6.41 15.74
C THR A 219 -4.15 -5.40 14.67
N ILE A 220 -3.54 -4.32 15.12
CA ILE A 220 -3.07 -3.22 14.26
C ILE A 220 -1.55 -3.22 14.24
N ILE A 221 -0.97 -3.52 13.09
CA ILE A 221 0.48 -3.58 12.87
C ILE A 221 0.90 -2.35 12.07
N ALA A 222 1.93 -1.64 12.49
CA ALA A 222 2.53 -0.56 11.72
C ALA A 222 3.89 -0.95 11.17
N GLU A 223 4.24 -0.49 9.95
CA GLU A 223 5.63 -0.51 9.49
C GLU A 223 6.48 0.51 10.26
N PRO A 224 7.77 0.21 10.53
CA PRO A 224 8.68 1.18 11.12
C PRO A 224 8.68 2.52 10.38
N GLY A 225 8.55 3.61 11.12
CA GLY A 225 8.55 4.98 10.60
C GLY A 225 7.36 5.38 9.74
N ALA A 226 6.33 4.53 9.59
CA ALA A 226 5.16 4.84 8.79
C ALA A 226 4.41 6.07 9.31
N LEU A 227 3.99 6.95 8.39
CA LEU A 227 3.11 8.07 8.70
C LEU A 227 1.67 7.56 8.73
N ILE A 228 1.06 7.63 9.90
CA ILE A 228 -0.30 7.15 10.15
C ILE A 228 -1.06 8.23 10.92
N GLY A 229 -2.18 8.70 10.38
CA GLY A 229 -2.97 9.75 11.05
C GLY A 229 -4.18 10.16 10.23
N PHE A 230 -5.04 11.00 10.82
CA PHE A 230 -6.22 11.50 10.11
C PHE A 230 -5.82 12.65 9.18
N ALA A 231 -5.52 13.81 9.71
CA ALA A 231 -5.02 14.92 8.92
C ALA A 231 -3.50 14.85 8.77
N GLY A 232 -2.97 15.20 7.59
CA GLY A 232 -1.53 15.24 7.40
C GLY A 232 -0.87 16.33 8.27
N PRO A 233 0.41 16.14 8.69
CA PRO A 233 1.11 17.06 9.60
C PRO A 233 1.05 18.52 9.15
N ARG A 234 1.26 18.80 7.86
CA ARG A 234 1.19 20.17 7.30
C ARG A 234 -0.17 20.83 7.50
N VAL A 235 -1.26 20.08 7.35
CA VAL A 235 -2.62 20.60 7.51
C VAL A 235 -2.85 20.96 8.98
N ILE A 236 -2.39 20.12 9.90
CA ILE A 236 -2.51 20.37 11.35
C ILE A 236 -1.72 21.63 11.71
N GLU A 237 -0.43 21.69 11.36
CA GLU A 237 0.45 22.84 11.65
C GLU A 237 -0.11 24.17 11.10
N GLN A 238 -0.66 24.14 9.87
CA GLN A 238 -1.28 25.32 9.28
C GLN A 238 -2.57 25.74 10.01
N THR A 239 -3.31 24.78 10.59
CA THR A 239 -4.56 25.04 11.28
C THR A 239 -4.32 25.56 12.69
N ILE A 240 -3.45 24.90 13.47
CA ILE A 240 -3.17 25.30 14.86
C ILE A 240 -2.07 26.38 14.96
N LYS A 241 -1.35 26.63 13.86
CA LYS A 241 -0.22 27.59 13.77
C LYS A 241 0.94 27.29 14.73
N GLU A 242 1.10 26.03 15.10
CA GLU A 242 2.18 25.53 15.96
C GLU A 242 2.92 24.39 15.26
N LYS A 243 4.19 24.20 15.67
CA LYS A 243 4.98 23.05 15.22
C LYS A 243 4.56 21.79 15.96
N LEU A 244 4.42 20.70 15.23
CA LEU A 244 4.12 19.40 15.83
C LEU A 244 5.36 18.83 16.54
N PRO A 245 5.19 18.02 17.59
CA PRO A 245 6.27 17.30 18.24
C PRO A 245 7.06 16.45 17.23
N GLU A 246 8.35 16.25 17.50
CA GLU A 246 9.15 15.34 16.69
C GLU A 246 8.57 13.93 16.71
N GLY A 247 8.53 13.28 15.56
CA GLY A 247 7.94 11.94 15.43
C GLY A 247 6.42 11.89 15.45
N PHE A 248 5.72 13.02 15.56
CA PHE A 248 4.25 13.03 15.57
C PHE A 248 3.64 12.29 14.39
N GLN A 249 2.64 11.45 14.65
CA GLN A 249 1.99 10.55 13.68
C GLN A 249 2.92 9.48 13.05
N ARG A 250 4.12 9.26 13.59
CA ARG A 250 4.93 8.11 13.17
C ARG A 250 4.52 6.86 13.94
N ALA A 251 4.80 5.71 13.37
CA ALA A 251 4.46 4.41 13.96
C ALA A 251 4.93 4.29 15.42
N GLU A 252 6.15 4.76 15.71
CA GLU A 252 6.77 4.74 17.03
C GLU A 252 5.97 5.59 18.03
N PHE A 253 5.61 6.80 17.65
CA PHE A 253 4.75 7.69 18.45
C PHE A 253 3.38 7.05 18.73
N LEU A 254 2.79 6.41 17.71
CA LEU A 254 1.49 5.76 17.86
C LEU A 254 1.53 4.54 18.77
N LEU A 255 2.63 3.78 18.74
CA LEU A 255 2.85 2.65 19.64
C LEU A 255 2.94 3.13 21.09
N GLU A 256 3.72 4.17 21.36
CA GLU A 256 3.86 4.77 22.70
C GLU A 256 2.53 5.29 23.26
N HIS A 257 1.61 5.71 22.38
CA HIS A 257 0.29 6.22 22.77
C HIS A 257 -0.82 5.16 22.68
N GLY A 258 -0.49 3.89 22.47
CA GLY A 258 -1.45 2.79 22.43
C GLY A 258 -2.44 2.83 21.25
N LEU A 259 -2.07 3.50 20.15
CA LEU A 259 -2.89 3.60 18.94
C LEU A 259 -2.61 2.49 17.92
N VAL A 260 -1.49 1.80 18.05
CA VAL A 260 -1.17 0.58 17.29
C VAL A 260 -0.61 -0.46 18.29
N ASP A 261 -0.80 -1.74 17.99
CA ASP A 261 -0.42 -2.82 18.91
C ASP A 261 1.04 -3.18 18.79
N MET A 262 1.61 -3.07 17.59
CA MET A 262 3.02 -3.42 17.36
C MET A 262 3.59 -2.75 16.11
N ILE A 263 4.92 -2.61 16.10
CA ILE A 263 5.69 -2.21 14.95
C ILE A 263 6.44 -3.43 14.44
N VAL A 264 6.22 -3.82 13.18
CA VAL A 264 6.80 -5.03 12.59
C VAL A 264 7.45 -4.70 11.26
N ALA A 265 8.75 -4.97 11.16
CA ALA A 265 9.46 -4.83 9.89
C ALA A 265 8.92 -5.83 8.86
N ARG A 266 8.91 -5.42 7.60
CA ARG A 266 8.32 -6.18 6.48
C ARG A 266 8.81 -7.62 6.38
N LYS A 267 10.10 -7.86 6.65
CA LYS A 267 10.70 -9.19 6.66
C LYS A 267 10.10 -10.14 7.71
N GLU A 268 9.49 -9.59 8.77
CA GLU A 268 8.91 -10.36 9.86
C GLU A 268 7.37 -10.52 9.71
N TRP A 269 6.74 -9.86 8.72
CA TRP A 269 5.29 -9.87 8.58
C TRP A 269 4.71 -11.28 8.56
N ARG A 270 5.22 -12.13 7.64
CA ARG A 270 4.69 -13.48 7.47
C ARG A 270 4.68 -14.28 8.78
N ASN A 271 5.79 -14.28 9.50
CA ASN A 271 5.91 -15.04 10.75
C ASN A 271 5.04 -14.47 11.87
N THR A 272 5.01 -13.13 12.00
CA THR A 272 4.21 -12.47 13.04
C THR A 272 2.72 -12.66 12.80
N ILE A 273 2.26 -12.46 11.56
CA ILE A 273 0.86 -12.62 11.20
C ILE A 273 0.41 -14.08 11.41
N TYR A 274 1.22 -15.05 11.03
CA TYR A 274 0.88 -16.46 11.24
C TYR A 274 0.68 -16.79 12.72
N LYS A 275 1.58 -16.32 13.61
CA LYS A 275 1.43 -16.51 15.04
C LYS A 275 0.16 -15.86 15.59
N LEU A 276 -0.19 -14.66 15.10
CA LEU A 276 -1.43 -13.98 15.49
C LEU A 276 -2.66 -14.77 15.03
N LEU A 277 -2.66 -15.27 13.79
CA LEU A 277 -3.77 -16.07 13.28
C LEU A 277 -3.93 -17.38 14.05
N GLN A 278 -2.82 -18.04 14.44
CA GLN A 278 -2.89 -19.21 15.32
C GLN A 278 -3.51 -18.86 16.68
N PHE A 279 -3.17 -17.70 17.24
CA PHE A 279 -3.78 -17.20 18.48
C PHE A 279 -5.28 -16.95 18.31
N TYR A 280 -5.73 -16.46 17.16
CA TYR A 280 -7.14 -16.25 16.82
C TYR A 280 -7.88 -17.53 16.40
N GLY A 281 -7.24 -18.69 16.42
CA GLY A 281 -7.88 -19.98 16.18
C GLY A 281 -7.74 -20.52 14.76
N LEU A 282 -6.81 -19.98 13.96
CA LEU A 282 -6.40 -20.63 12.73
C LEU A 282 -5.90 -22.04 13.07
N LYS A 283 -6.54 -23.07 12.54
CA LYS A 283 -6.13 -24.46 12.81
C LYS A 283 -4.79 -24.72 12.11
N SER A 284 -3.86 -25.30 12.86
CA SER A 284 -2.59 -25.80 12.32
C SER A 284 -2.77 -27.10 11.57
#